data_fb9ee70bb06b239edb90a4bc15c51d50
#
_entry.id   fb9ee70bb06b239edb90a4bc15c51d50
#
_cell.length_a   1.000
_cell.length_b   1.000
_cell.length_c   1.000
_cell.angle_alpha   90.00
_cell.angle_beta   90.00
_cell.angle_gamma   90.00
#
_symmetry.space_group_name_H-M   'P 1'
#
loop_
_entity.id
_entity.type
_entity.pdbx_description
1 polymer ?
#
loop_
_entity_poly.entity_id
_entity_poly.type
_entity_poly.pdbx_seq_one_letter_code
_entity_poly.pdbx_strand_id
1 'polypeptide(L)'
;MHYDVVIIGAGMSGLAAGIRLAYYNKRVCIVEKHYRVGGLNSFYSLGKHRFDVGLHAMTNYVPKGVKSAPLPKLLRQLKLTVDDFALCPQRMSVIKFPDKALRFNNGFDFFVQEIADNFPRQADNFQKLLRTISEYDELNLYTKPISARQVVSSIISDPLLVDMIFCPLMFYGNAQEGDMEFGQFVIMFKSIFKEGLARPEAGVRHILDVLVKKYKSCGGELKVRCAVTGLKCTNGRVVSISLENGETLTADRILSSAGYVETMKLLANHDSSKLNYQAGQLSFVEFILILNKEPAEMGYNTAITFYNNSDRFDYRKPDKLVDVSSGVICCPNNFQFENPLPEGIIRITNMANFDFWNKLS
;
A
#
# COMPACT_ATOMS: atom_id res chain seq x y z
N MET A 1 5.34 26.25 21.64
CA MET A 1 5.44 24.99 22.41
C MET A 1 6.61 24.17 21.85
N HIS A 2 7.44 23.53 22.70
CA HIS A 2 8.63 22.79 22.25
C HIS A 2 8.43 21.28 22.45
N TYR A 3 8.90 20.45 21.49
CA TYR A 3 8.85 18.99 21.49
C TYR A 3 10.23 18.39 21.23
N ASP A 4 10.46 17.13 21.63
CA ASP A 4 11.63 16.41 21.16
C ASP A 4 11.51 16.14 19.65
N VAL A 5 10.30 15.74 19.18
CA VAL A 5 10.04 15.48 17.77
C VAL A 5 8.67 16.01 17.36
N VAL A 6 8.62 16.72 16.24
CA VAL A 6 7.36 16.98 15.51
C VAL A 6 7.33 16.12 14.25
N ILE A 7 6.21 15.45 14.03
CA ILE A 7 5.98 14.61 12.83
C ILE A 7 4.94 15.29 11.94
N ILE A 8 5.27 15.51 10.68
CA ILE A 8 4.37 16.06 9.67
C ILE A 8 3.69 14.92 8.95
N GLY A 9 2.36 14.82 9.10
CA GLY A 9 1.51 13.81 8.51
C GLY A 9 1.16 12.66 9.47
N ALA A 10 -0.14 12.37 9.57
CA ALA A 10 -0.71 11.27 10.35
C ALA A 10 -1.10 10.08 9.48
N GLY A 11 -0.33 9.79 8.43
CA GLY A 11 -0.38 8.52 7.71
C GLY A 11 0.13 7.37 8.58
N MET A 12 0.03 6.13 8.13
CA MET A 12 0.46 4.96 8.89
C MET A 12 1.94 5.07 9.31
N SER A 13 2.82 5.58 8.44
CA SER A 13 4.25 5.77 8.73
C SER A 13 4.48 6.78 9.85
N GLY A 14 3.77 7.93 9.80
CA GLY A 14 3.85 8.96 10.84
C GLY A 14 3.32 8.48 12.18
N LEU A 15 2.19 7.75 12.19
CA LEU A 15 1.63 7.15 13.40
C LEU A 15 2.58 6.10 14.00
N ALA A 16 3.16 5.21 13.17
CA ALA A 16 4.12 4.20 13.63
C ALA A 16 5.38 4.84 14.22
N ALA A 17 5.94 5.85 13.55
CA ALA A 17 7.08 6.60 14.06
C ALA A 17 6.75 7.29 15.39
N GLY A 18 5.57 7.93 15.46
CA GLY A 18 5.08 8.60 16.68
C GLY A 18 4.95 7.65 17.86
N ILE A 19 4.36 6.45 17.65
CA ILE A 19 4.25 5.41 18.68
C ILE A 19 5.64 5.01 19.19
N ARG A 20 6.58 4.74 18.27
CA ARG A 20 7.95 4.33 18.62
C ARG A 20 8.65 5.39 19.46
N LEU A 21 8.61 6.64 19.05
CA LEU A 21 9.28 7.74 19.72
C LEU A 21 8.63 8.03 21.09
N ALA A 22 7.31 8.10 21.16
CA ALA A 22 6.58 8.32 22.40
C ALA A 22 6.80 7.16 23.40
N TYR A 23 6.88 5.92 22.93
CA TYR A 23 7.22 4.76 23.76
C TYR A 23 8.59 4.91 24.46
N TYR A 24 9.55 5.58 23.83
CA TYR A 24 10.85 5.90 24.43
C TYR A 24 10.86 7.24 25.18
N ASN A 25 9.74 7.64 25.73
CA ASN A 25 9.54 8.86 26.54
C ASN A 25 9.91 10.17 25.82
N LYS A 26 9.85 10.18 24.48
CA LYS A 26 9.98 11.42 23.72
C LYS A 26 8.67 12.17 23.72
N ARG A 27 8.74 13.49 23.92
CA ARG A 27 7.60 14.38 23.75
C ARG A 27 7.35 14.58 22.25
N VAL A 28 6.34 13.90 21.71
CA VAL A 28 6.06 13.85 20.26
C VAL A 28 4.73 14.50 19.94
N CYS A 29 4.71 15.36 18.92
CA CYS A 29 3.50 15.91 18.34
C CYS A 29 3.41 15.50 16.87
N ILE A 30 2.29 14.90 16.46
CA ILE A 30 1.95 14.67 15.05
C ILE A 30 1.01 15.79 14.60
N VAL A 31 1.32 16.46 13.49
CA VAL A 31 0.47 17.48 12.85
C VAL A 31 -0.06 16.93 11.52
N GLU A 32 -1.38 17.02 11.34
CA GLU A 32 -2.09 16.51 10.16
C GLU A 32 -2.99 17.61 9.58
N LYS A 33 -2.85 17.87 8.27
CA LYS A 33 -3.65 18.91 7.59
C LYS A 33 -5.13 18.56 7.50
N HIS A 34 -5.43 17.28 7.34
CA HIS A 34 -6.79 16.79 7.17
C HIS A 34 -7.49 16.62 8.54
N TYR A 35 -8.81 16.55 8.53
CA TYR A 35 -9.58 16.23 9.74
C TYR A 35 -9.55 14.74 10.11
N ARG A 36 -9.09 13.86 9.20
CA ARG A 36 -8.92 12.43 9.39
C ARG A 36 -7.47 12.03 9.20
N VAL A 37 -7.05 11.03 9.96
CA VAL A 37 -5.75 10.39 9.83
C VAL A 37 -5.76 9.33 8.72
N GLY A 38 -4.58 8.79 8.37
CA GLY A 38 -4.44 7.65 7.49
C GLY A 38 -3.72 7.96 6.17
N GLY A 39 -3.64 9.22 5.75
CA GLY A 39 -3.00 9.60 4.49
C GLY A 39 -3.65 8.89 3.30
N LEU A 40 -2.86 8.20 2.48
CA LEU A 40 -3.36 7.43 1.31
C LEU A 40 -4.22 6.21 1.70
N ASN A 41 -4.15 5.76 2.96
CA ASN A 41 -4.98 4.68 3.50
C ASN A 41 -6.05 5.22 4.46
N SER A 42 -6.61 6.39 4.18
CA SER A 42 -7.68 7.00 4.95
C SER A 42 -9.05 6.41 4.57
N PHE A 43 -10.10 7.06 4.98
CA PHE A 43 -11.48 6.70 4.62
C PHE A 43 -12.33 7.95 4.50
N TYR A 44 -13.47 7.83 3.82
CA TYR A 44 -14.46 8.90 3.71
C TYR A 44 -15.87 8.35 3.93
N SER A 45 -16.83 9.25 4.10
CA SER A 45 -18.25 8.90 4.26
C SER A 45 -19.06 9.55 3.14
N LEU A 46 -19.95 8.79 2.55
CA LEU A 46 -20.93 9.27 1.57
C LEU A 46 -22.30 8.67 1.94
N GLY A 47 -23.25 9.53 2.30
CA GLY A 47 -24.50 9.08 2.88
C GLY A 47 -24.28 8.25 4.15
N LYS A 48 -24.90 7.08 4.21
CA LYS A 48 -24.75 6.12 5.35
C LYS A 48 -23.48 5.26 5.26
N HIS A 49 -22.77 5.26 4.12
CA HIS A 49 -21.64 4.36 3.88
C HIS A 49 -20.31 5.00 4.27
N ARG A 50 -19.36 4.14 4.64
CA ARG A 50 -17.97 4.50 4.89
C ARG A 50 -17.08 3.70 3.94
N PHE A 51 -16.28 4.40 3.16
CA PHE A 51 -15.41 3.83 2.14
C PHE A 51 -13.95 4.01 2.53
N ASP A 52 -13.17 2.93 2.47
CA ASP A 52 -11.73 3.01 2.63
C ASP A 52 -11.09 3.55 1.34
N VAL A 53 -10.04 4.35 1.48
CA VAL A 53 -9.24 4.83 0.37
C VAL A 53 -8.03 3.92 0.21
N GLY A 54 -7.77 3.44 -1.02
CA GLY A 54 -6.54 2.76 -1.41
C GLY A 54 -6.33 1.34 -0.90
N LEU A 55 -6.88 0.93 0.24
CA LEU A 55 -6.66 -0.40 0.79
C LEU A 55 -7.74 -1.40 0.34
N HIS A 56 -7.37 -2.32 -0.55
CA HIS A 56 -8.20 -3.48 -0.87
C HIS A 56 -8.00 -4.60 0.14
N ALA A 57 -6.74 -4.97 0.38
CA ALA A 57 -6.30 -5.91 1.39
C ALA A 57 -4.89 -5.55 1.87
N MET A 58 -4.56 -5.94 3.10
CA MET A 58 -3.20 -5.92 3.60
C MET A 58 -2.44 -7.12 3.07
N THR A 59 -1.19 -6.92 2.72
CA THR A 59 -0.21 -7.96 2.45
C THR A 59 0.46 -8.42 3.76
N ASN A 60 1.39 -9.37 3.67
CA ASN A 60 2.14 -9.90 4.82
C ASN A 60 1.23 -10.56 5.88
N TYR A 61 0.11 -11.13 5.46
CA TYR A 61 -0.71 -11.91 6.37
C TYR A 61 0.00 -13.20 6.78
N VAL A 62 -0.07 -13.52 8.05
CA VAL A 62 0.40 -14.81 8.57
C VAL A 62 -0.63 -15.37 9.55
N PRO A 63 -0.76 -16.70 9.64
CA PRO A 63 -1.63 -17.35 10.59
C PRO A 63 -1.29 -16.98 12.04
N LYS A 64 -2.28 -17.08 12.92
CA LYS A 64 -2.10 -16.86 14.35
C LYS A 64 -0.96 -17.73 14.91
N GLY A 65 -0.12 -17.13 15.75
CA GLY A 65 1.03 -17.80 16.38
C GLY A 65 2.35 -17.67 15.63
N VAL A 66 2.37 -17.27 14.38
CA VAL A 66 3.60 -16.99 13.63
C VAL A 66 4.22 -15.67 14.13
N LYS A 67 5.48 -15.73 14.60
CA LYS A 67 6.18 -14.58 15.22
C LYS A 67 7.34 -14.05 14.38
N SER A 68 7.85 -14.83 13.46
CA SER A 68 9.08 -14.52 12.70
C SER A 68 8.88 -13.70 11.45
N ALA A 69 7.64 -13.56 10.97
CA ALA A 69 7.31 -12.82 9.74
C ALA A 69 7.37 -11.28 9.91
N PRO A 70 7.43 -10.50 8.82
CA PRO A 70 7.58 -9.04 8.85
C PRO A 70 6.50 -8.33 9.66
N LEU A 71 5.22 -8.62 9.43
CA LEU A 71 4.12 -7.94 10.14
C LEU A 71 4.16 -8.14 11.66
N PRO A 72 4.26 -9.37 12.21
CA PRO A 72 4.41 -9.57 13.64
C PRO A 72 5.66 -8.90 14.23
N LYS A 73 6.79 -8.87 13.49
CA LYS A 73 8.01 -8.18 13.93
C LYS A 73 7.78 -6.68 14.05
N LEU A 74 7.13 -6.07 13.05
CA LEU A 74 6.77 -4.65 13.05
C LEU A 74 5.81 -4.32 14.21
N LEU A 75 4.73 -5.08 14.37
CA LEU A 75 3.74 -4.84 15.42
C LEU A 75 4.34 -4.95 16.84
N ARG A 76 5.23 -5.91 17.08
CA ARG A 76 5.97 -5.98 18.36
C ARG A 76 6.77 -4.71 18.64
N GLN A 77 7.35 -4.07 17.62
CA GLN A 77 8.06 -2.80 17.81
C GLN A 77 7.11 -1.67 18.24
N LEU A 78 5.84 -1.76 17.86
CA LEU A 78 4.78 -0.83 18.25
C LEU A 78 4.08 -1.24 19.56
N LYS A 79 4.50 -2.36 20.18
CA LYS A 79 3.80 -2.97 21.33
C LYS A 79 2.34 -3.29 21.01
N LEU A 80 2.13 -3.82 19.81
CA LEU A 80 0.88 -4.35 19.28
C LEU A 80 1.06 -5.81 18.88
N THR A 81 -0.05 -6.49 18.68
CA THR A 81 -0.14 -7.88 18.21
C THR A 81 -0.86 -7.95 16.87
N VAL A 82 -0.80 -9.08 16.18
CA VAL A 82 -1.58 -9.31 14.95
C VAL A 82 -3.08 -9.33 15.26
N ASP A 83 -3.46 -9.83 16.42
CA ASP A 83 -4.86 -9.90 16.86
C ASP A 83 -5.49 -8.50 17.01
N ASP A 84 -4.69 -7.48 17.37
CA ASP A 84 -5.17 -6.08 17.45
C ASP A 84 -5.68 -5.55 16.11
N PHE A 85 -5.22 -6.12 14.99
CA PHE A 85 -5.63 -5.68 13.65
C PHE A 85 -6.86 -6.42 13.11
N ALA A 86 -7.34 -7.46 13.81
CA ALA A 86 -8.52 -8.26 13.45
C ALA A 86 -8.52 -8.67 11.96
N LEU A 87 -7.39 -9.19 11.48
CA LEU A 87 -7.19 -9.52 10.07
C LEU A 87 -7.90 -10.83 9.71
N CYS A 88 -8.82 -10.76 8.78
CA CYS A 88 -9.51 -11.91 8.19
C CYS A 88 -8.84 -12.27 6.85
N PRO A 89 -8.38 -13.52 6.68
CA PRO A 89 -7.67 -13.92 5.47
C PRO A 89 -8.58 -13.94 4.24
N GLN A 90 -7.97 -13.82 3.07
CA GLN A 90 -8.67 -14.07 1.81
C GLN A 90 -9.08 -15.55 1.70
N ARG A 91 -10.16 -15.82 0.94
CA ARG A 91 -10.50 -17.19 0.54
C ARG A 91 -9.71 -17.59 -0.69
N MET A 92 -9.76 -16.77 -1.73
CA MET A 92 -9.09 -17.00 -3.01
C MET A 92 -8.96 -15.68 -3.76
N SER A 93 -7.84 -15.48 -4.46
CA SER A 93 -7.65 -14.43 -5.47
C SER A 93 -7.23 -15.04 -6.80
N VAL A 94 -7.31 -14.27 -7.88
CA VAL A 94 -6.99 -14.73 -9.22
C VAL A 94 -6.29 -13.64 -10.03
N ILE A 95 -5.32 -14.06 -10.84
CA ILE A 95 -4.71 -13.28 -11.92
C ILE A 95 -5.32 -13.79 -13.22
N LYS A 96 -6.08 -12.94 -13.91
CA LYS A 96 -6.86 -13.32 -15.08
C LYS A 96 -6.40 -12.57 -16.33
N PHE A 97 -5.94 -13.32 -17.31
CA PHE A 97 -5.60 -12.88 -18.66
C PHE A 97 -6.53 -13.56 -19.67
N PRO A 98 -6.57 -13.18 -20.95
CA PRO A 98 -7.56 -13.70 -21.90
C PRO A 98 -7.66 -15.22 -21.90
N ASP A 99 -6.53 -15.93 -22.01
CA ASP A 99 -6.50 -17.39 -22.18
C ASP A 99 -6.01 -18.13 -20.95
N LYS A 100 -5.61 -17.43 -19.89
CA LYS A 100 -5.00 -18.02 -18.70
C LYS A 100 -5.49 -17.36 -17.41
N ALA A 101 -5.62 -18.18 -16.38
CA ALA A 101 -5.89 -17.72 -15.04
C ALA A 101 -4.98 -18.44 -14.05
N LEU A 102 -4.41 -17.71 -13.11
CA LEU A 102 -3.62 -18.25 -12.00
C LEU A 102 -4.32 -17.88 -10.70
N ARG A 103 -4.76 -18.87 -9.96
CA ARG A 103 -5.38 -18.67 -8.63
C ARG A 103 -4.30 -18.67 -7.56
N PHE A 104 -4.55 -17.93 -6.49
CA PHE A 104 -3.70 -17.97 -5.31
C PHE A 104 -4.50 -17.68 -4.05
N ASN A 105 -4.03 -18.21 -2.95
CA ASN A 105 -4.55 -17.95 -1.60
C ASN A 105 -3.37 -17.78 -0.63
N ASN A 106 -3.60 -17.85 0.67
CA ASN A 106 -2.54 -17.71 1.66
C ASN A 106 -1.71 -19.00 1.89
N GLY A 107 -1.95 -20.04 1.11
CA GLY A 107 -1.11 -21.24 1.03
C GLY A 107 -0.21 -21.16 -0.21
N PHE A 108 1.05 -20.82 -0.04
CA PHE A 108 1.98 -20.56 -1.13
C PHE A 108 2.15 -21.77 -2.07
N ASP A 109 2.13 -23.00 -1.54
CA ASP A 109 2.27 -24.23 -2.33
C ASP A 109 1.14 -24.37 -3.36
N PHE A 110 -0.06 -23.84 -3.06
CA PHE A 110 -1.16 -23.81 -4.01
C PHE A 110 -0.81 -22.95 -5.24
N PHE A 111 -0.21 -21.79 -5.04
CA PHE A 111 0.21 -20.92 -6.16
C PHE A 111 1.34 -21.57 -6.99
N VAL A 112 2.29 -22.25 -6.33
CA VAL A 112 3.34 -23.01 -7.01
C VAL A 112 2.74 -24.10 -7.90
N GLN A 113 1.73 -24.83 -7.40
CA GLN A 113 1.02 -25.86 -8.17
C GLN A 113 0.23 -25.26 -9.34
N GLU A 114 -0.48 -24.14 -9.14
CA GLU A 114 -1.20 -23.44 -10.22
C GLU A 114 -0.25 -23.05 -11.36
N ILE A 115 0.96 -22.61 -11.05
CA ILE A 115 1.96 -22.30 -12.08
C ILE A 115 2.42 -23.58 -12.78
N ALA A 116 2.71 -24.66 -12.06
CA ALA A 116 3.14 -25.92 -12.66
C ALA A 116 2.06 -26.51 -13.60
N ASP A 117 0.79 -26.42 -13.22
CA ASP A 117 -0.33 -26.95 -14.02
C ASP A 117 -0.59 -26.09 -15.28
N ASN A 118 -0.54 -24.76 -15.15
CA ASN A 118 -0.84 -23.84 -16.25
C ASN A 118 0.36 -23.56 -17.16
N PHE A 119 1.59 -23.68 -16.66
CA PHE A 119 2.85 -23.44 -17.35
C PHE A 119 3.86 -24.56 -17.10
N PRO A 120 3.56 -25.82 -17.47
CA PRO A 120 4.40 -26.97 -17.11
C PRO A 120 5.84 -26.86 -17.62
N ARG A 121 6.07 -26.20 -18.76
CA ARG A 121 7.41 -25.95 -19.30
C ARG A 121 8.22 -24.93 -18.50
N GLN A 122 7.58 -24.18 -17.60
CA GLN A 122 8.21 -23.16 -16.75
C GLN A 122 8.35 -23.61 -15.28
N ALA A 123 7.87 -24.79 -14.90
CA ALA A 123 7.87 -25.25 -13.52
C ALA A 123 9.27 -25.22 -12.89
N ASP A 124 10.28 -25.77 -13.56
CA ASP A 124 11.67 -25.77 -13.10
C ASP A 124 12.27 -24.36 -13.06
N ASN A 125 11.94 -23.51 -14.04
CA ASN A 125 12.37 -22.13 -14.10
C ASN A 125 11.73 -21.33 -12.97
N PHE A 126 10.47 -21.58 -12.64
CA PHE A 126 9.82 -20.96 -11.50
C PHE A 126 10.49 -21.34 -10.18
N GLN A 127 10.89 -22.61 -10.01
CA GLN A 127 11.68 -23.03 -8.84
C GLN A 127 13.05 -22.31 -8.77
N LYS A 128 13.69 -22.05 -9.91
CA LYS A 128 14.93 -21.23 -9.94
C LYS A 128 14.64 -19.79 -9.50
N LEU A 129 13.54 -19.17 -10.00
CA LEU A 129 13.13 -17.86 -9.57
C LEU A 129 12.89 -17.79 -8.05
N LEU A 130 12.22 -18.80 -7.47
CA LEU A 130 11.99 -18.87 -6.04
C LEU A 130 13.30 -18.93 -5.23
N ARG A 131 14.30 -19.67 -5.69
CA ARG A 131 15.64 -19.68 -5.08
C ARG A 131 16.30 -18.31 -5.16
N THR A 132 16.30 -17.67 -6.34
CA THR A 132 16.83 -16.31 -6.52
C THR A 132 16.17 -15.32 -5.58
N ILE A 133 14.83 -15.37 -5.44
CA ILE A 133 14.07 -14.53 -4.50
C ILE A 133 14.45 -14.81 -3.04
N SER A 134 14.67 -16.08 -2.67
CA SER A 134 14.97 -16.45 -1.29
C SER A 134 16.39 -16.05 -0.86
N GLU A 135 17.34 -16.03 -1.78
CA GLU A 135 18.75 -15.72 -1.56
C GLU A 135 19.05 -14.22 -1.66
N TYR A 136 18.13 -13.43 -2.24
CA TYR A 136 18.33 -11.99 -2.39
C TYR A 136 18.14 -11.27 -1.06
N ASP A 137 19.10 -10.39 -0.73
CA ASP A 137 19.03 -9.51 0.43
C ASP A 137 18.33 -8.19 0.06
N GLU A 138 17.01 -8.19 0.12
CA GLU A 138 16.17 -7.05 -0.23
C GLU A 138 16.28 -5.87 0.75
N LEU A 139 16.93 -6.06 1.88
CA LEU A 139 17.15 -5.01 2.89
C LEU A 139 18.52 -4.35 2.78
N ASN A 140 19.37 -4.82 1.88
CA ASN A 140 20.69 -4.23 1.64
C ASN A 140 20.59 -2.93 0.83
N LEU A 141 20.64 -1.80 1.52
CA LEU A 141 20.55 -0.46 0.93
C LEU A 141 21.73 -0.08 0.01
N TYR A 142 22.79 -0.87 0.00
CA TYR A 142 23.99 -0.62 -0.84
C TYR A 142 23.95 -1.38 -2.17
N THR A 143 22.98 -2.26 -2.37
CA THR A 143 22.80 -2.96 -3.65
C THR A 143 22.39 -1.96 -4.73
N LYS A 144 23.07 -2.00 -5.88
CA LYS A 144 22.67 -1.17 -7.02
C LYS A 144 21.31 -1.61 -7.54
N PRO A 145 20.41 -0.67 -7.85
CA PRO A 145 19.12 -1.00 -8.44
C PRO A 145 19.28 -1.77 -9.76
N ILE A 146 18.57 -2.88 -9.88
CA ILE A 146 18.51 -3.71 -11.10
C ILE A 146 17.05 -3.91 -11.52
N SER A 147 16.82 -4.02 -12.83
CA SER A 147 15.51 -4.27 -13.40
C SER A 147 14.95 -5.63 -12.96
N ALA A 148 13.78 -5.63 -12.35
CA ALA A 148 13.09 -6.87 -11.99
C ALA A 148 12.67 -7.66 -13.24
N ARG A 149 12.15 -6.98 -14.28
CA ARG A 149 11.78 -7.66 -15.53
C ARG A 149 12.98 -8.33 -16.17
N GLN A 150 14.14 -7.67 -16.19
CA GLN A 150 15.35 -8.24 -16.75
C GLN A 150 15.79 -9.51 -16.00
N VAL A 151 15.78 -9.49 -14.66
CA VAL A 151 16.13 -10.66 -13.85
C VAL A 151 15.12 -11.79 -14.05
N VAL A 152 13.81 -11.49 -13.93
CA VAL A 152 12.76 -12.51 -14.05
C VAL A 152 12.72 -13.10 -15.46
N SER A 153 12.83 -12.28 -16.52
CA SER A 153 12.83 -12.77 -17.91
C SER A 153 14.09 -13.53 -18.29
N SER A 154 15.19 -13.39 -17.56
CA SER A 154 16.38 -14.24 -17.75
C SER A 154 16.17 -15.66 -17.20
N ILE A 155 15.19 -15.86 -16.33
CA ILE A 155 14.88 -17.17 -15.70
C ILE A 155 13.60 -17.77 -16.30
N ILE A 156 12.53 -16.99 -16.39
CA ILE A 156 11.22 -17.38 -16.95
C ILE A 156 11.20 -16.97 -18.42
N SER A 157 11.17 -17.94 -19.31
CA SER A 157 11.20 -17.70 -20.76
C SER A 157 9.81 -17.42 -21.36
N ASP A 158 8.73 -17.71 -20.64
CA ASP A 158 7.36 -17.44 -21.07
C ASP A 158 6.96 -16.02 -20.70
N PRO A 159 6.78 -15.10 -21.68
CA PRO A 159 6.47 -13.69 -21.39
C PRO A 159 5.09 -13.50 -20.77
N LEU A 160 4.13 -14.39 -21.03
CA LEU A 160 2.80 -14.34 -20.42
C LEU A 160 2.90 -14.61 -18.91
N LEU A 161 3.67 -15.63 -18.50
CA LEU A 161 3.88 -15.92 -17.09
C LEU A 161 4.60 -14.75 -16.38
N VAL A 162 5.60 -14.13 -17.04
CA VAL A 162 6.25 -12.91 -16.50
C VAL A 162 5.20 -11.83 -16.25
N ASP A 163 4.38 -11.49 -17.24
CA ASP A 163 3.36 -10.46 -17.13
C ASP A 163 2.30 -10.79 -16.05
N MET A 164 1.87 -12.06 -15.94
CA MET A 164 0.94 -12.50 -14.91
C MET A 164 1.53 -12.37 -13.49
N ILE A 165 2.82 -12.66 -13.31
CA ILE A 165 3.49 -12.46 -12.01
C ILE A 165 3.58 -10.96 -11.68
N PHE A 166 3.94 -10.12 -12.65
CA PHE A 166 4.10 -8.67 -12.44
C PHE A 166 2.79 -7.94 -12.18
N CYS A 167 1.69 -8.37 -12.77
CA CYS A 167 0.41 -7.66 -12.69
C CYS A 167 -0.03 -7.33 -11.24
N PRO A 168 -0.14 -8.28 -10.29
CA PRO A 168 -0.47 -7.95 -8.91
C PRO A 168 0.56 -7.06 -8.22
N LEU A 169 1.85 -7.30 -8.47
CA LEU A 169 2.93 -6.58 -7.82
C LEU A 169 2.95 -5.10 -8.21
N MET A 170 2.72 -4.81 -9.49
CA MET A 170 2.65 -3.45 -10.01
C MET A 170 1.47 -2.67 -9.40
N PHE A 171 0.28 -3.27 -9.39
CA PHE A 171 -0.91 -2.63 -8.81
C PHE A 171 -0.82 -2.40 -7.30
N TYR A 172 -0.07 -3.23 -6.58
CA TYR A 172 0.05 -3.10 -5.11
C TYR A 172 1.09 -2.09 -4.64
N GLY A 173 2.07 -1.72 -5.43
CA GLY A 173 3.08 -0.82 -4.90
C GLY A 173 4.18 -0.38 -5.85
N ASN A 174 3.88 -0.15 -7.12
CA ASN A 174 4.88 0.37 -8.04
C ASN A 174 4.57 1.80 -8.49
N ALA A 175 5.62 2.66 -8.46
CA ALA A 175 5.55 4.03 -8.93
C ALA A 175 6.20 4.24 -10.31
N GLN A 176 6.78 3.19 -10.90
CA GLN A 176 7.46 3.22 -12.18
C GLN A 176 6.62 2.53 -13.25
N GLU A 177 6.69 3.04 -14.47
CA GLU A 177 6.03 2.42 -15.63
C GLU A 177 6.78 1.16 -16.08
N GLY A 178 6.03 0.12 -16.40
CA GLY A 178 6.49 -1.09 -17.08
C GLY A 178 7.44 -2.00 -16.31
N ASP A 179 8.13 -1.53 -15.27
CA ASP A 179 9.11 -2.31 -14.51
C ASP A 179 9.19 -1.84 -13.06
N MET A 180 9.93 -2.53 -12.23
CA MET A 180 10.27 -2.15 -10.86
C MET A 180 11.71 -2.57 -10.52
N GLU A 181 12.25 -2.05 -9.43
CA GLU A 181 13.52 -2.49 -8.89
C GLU A 181 13.39 -3.91 -8.31
N PHE A 182 14.42 -4.76 -8.49
CA PHE A 182 14.32 -6.18 -8.13
C PHE A 182 14.16 -6.42 -6.63
N GLY A 183 14.77 -5.62 -5.77
CA GLY A 183 14.54 -5.73 -4.32
C GLY A 183 13.08 -5.40 -3.95
N GLN A 184 12.47 -4.40 -4.60
CA GLN A 184 11.05 -4.12 -4.47
C GLN A 184 10.20 -5.29 -4.96
N PHE A 185 10.54 -5.89 -6.11
CA PHE A 185 9.88 -7.09 -6.62
C PHE A 185 9.92 -8.23 -5.60
N VAL A 186 11.09 -8.50 -5.01
CA VAL A 186 11.27 -9.56 -3.99
C VAL A 186 10.37 -9.30 -2.77
N ILE A 187 10.34 -8.05 -2.27
CA ILE A 187 9.46 -7.67 -1.15
C ILE A 187 7.98 -7.90 -1.52
N MET A 188 7.55 -7.40 -2.68
CA MET A 188 6.16 -7.52 -3.12
C MET A 188 5.76 -8.96 -3.40
N PHE A 189 6.63 -9.75 -4.02
CA PHE A 189 6.40 -11.16 -4.27
C PHE A 189 6.21 -11.95 -2.96
N LYS A 190 7.14 -11.77 -2.01
CA LYS A 190 7.06 -12.41 -0.69
C LYS A 190 5.78 -11.99 0.05
N SER A 191 5.46 -10.70 0.06
CA SER A 191 4.34 -10.17 0.82
C SER A 191 2.95 -10.56 0.28
N ILE A 192 2.80 -10.72 -1.03
CA ILE A 192 1.53 -11.04 -1.69
C ILE A 192 1.34 -12.55 -1.81
N PHE A 193 2.32 -13.25 -2.38
CA PHE A 193 2.15 -14.66 -2.72
C PHE A 193 2.61 -15.60 -1.61
N LYS A 194 3.75 -15.32 -0.96
CA LYS A 194 4.30 -16.21 0.06
C LYS A 194 3.62 -16.05 1.42
N GLU A 195 3.31 -14.81 1.81
CA GLU A 195 2.68 -14.52 3.10
C GLU A 195 1.16 -14.38 2.97
N GLY A 196 0.69 -13.71 1.92
CA GLY A 196 -0.73 -13.66 1.59
C GLY A 196 -1.44 -12.36 1.95
N LEU A 197 -2.75 -12.37 1.75
CA LEU A 197 -3.64 -11.21 1.85
C LEU A 197 -4.68 -11.40 2.94
N ALA A 198 -4.96 -10.31 3.65
CA ALA A 198 -6.05 -10.26 4.63
C ALA A 198 -6.65 -8.86 4.71
N ARG A 199 -7.84 -8.76 5.29
CA ARG A 199 -8.54 -7.50 5.47
C ARG A 199 -9.23 -7.47 6.84
N PRO A 200 -9.15 -6.37 7.61
CA PRO A 200 -10.01 -6.19 8.77
C PRO A 200 -11.48 -6.11 8.34
N GLU A 201 -12.38 -6.73 9.09
CA GLU A 201 -13.84 -6.66 8.81
C GLU A 201 -14.32 -5.20 8.71
N ALA A 202 -13.95 -4.36 9.68
CA ALA A 202 -14.28 -2.93 9.67
C ALA A 202 -13.45 -2.10 8.68
N GLY A 203 -12.58 -2.71 7.88
CA GLY A 203 -11.71 -2.04 6.92
C GLY A 203 -10.52 -1.32 7.57
N VAL A 204 -9.88 -0.45 6.80
CA VAL A 204 -8.66 0.27 7.23
C VAL A 204 -8.88 1.14 8.48
N ARG A 205 -10.10 1.59 8.71
CA ARG A 205 -10.47 2.39 9.90
C ARG A 205 -10.06 1.71 11.19
N HIS A 206 -10.28 0.40 11.30
CA HIS A 206 -9.90 -0.36 12.48
C HIS A 206 -8.40 -0.24 12.77
N ILE A 207 -7.57 -0.41 11.74
CA ILE A 207 -6.11 -0.27 11.87
C ILE A 207 -5.73 1.14 12.33
N LEU A 208 -6.33 2.15 11.72
CA LEU A 208 -6.07 3.56 12.08
C LEU A 208 -6.47 3.85 13.53
N ASP A 209 -7.63 3.35 13.97
CA ASP A 209 -8.10 3.52 15.35
C ASP A 209 -7.16 2.85 16.36
N VAL A 210 -6.68 1.63 16.07
CA VAL A 210 -5.68 0.93 16.88
C VAL A 210 -4.38 1.74 16.99
N LEU A 211 -3.86 2.24 15.86
CA LEU A 211 -2.62 3.04 15.86
C LEU A 211 -2.78 4.36 16.61
N VAL A 212 -3.87 5.09 16.39
CA VAL A 212 -4.15 6.35 17.10
C VAL A 212 -4.33 6.13 18.59
N LYS A 213 -5.10 5.11 18.98
CA LYS A 213 -5.28 4.73 20.40
C LYS A 213 -3.94 4.40 21.05
N LYS A 214 -3.10 3.63 20.37
CA LYS A 214 -1.76 3.28 20.86
C LYS A 214 -0.87 4.51 21.00
N TYR A 215 -0.84 5.39 19.99
CA TYR A 215 -0.06 6.62 20.04
C TYR A 215 -0.44 7.51 21.22
N LYS A 216 -1.74 7.76 21.42
CA LYS A 216 -2.25 8.54 22.53
C LYS A 216 -1.95 7.89 23.90
N SER A 217 -2.05 6.56 24.01
CA SER A 217 -1.73 5.83 25.26
C SER A 217 -0.23 5.93 25.65
N CYS A 218 0.64 6.22 24.69
CA CYS A 218 2.05 6.52 24.94
C CYS A 218 2.34 8.00 25.25
N GLY A 219 1.29 8.85 25.43
CA GLY A 219 1.44 10.28 25.69
C GLY A 219 1.68 11.15 24.46
N GLY A 220 1.49 10.61 23.25
CA GLY A 220 1.64 11.35 22.00
C GLY A 220 0.51 12.37 21.78
N GLU A 221 0.85 13.56 21.29
CA GLU A 221 -0.08 14.63 20.92
C GLU A 221 -0.38 14.58 19.42
N LEU A 222 -1.68 14.62 19.05
CA LEU A 222 -2.14 14.62 17.68
C LEU A 222 -3.00 15.85 17.40
N LYS A 223 -2.52 16.70 16.49
CA LYS A 223 -3.23 17.89 15.98
C LYS A 223 -3.73 17.58 14.56
N VAL A 224 -5.04 17.49 14.38
CA VAL A 224 -5.70 17.38 13.07
C VAL A 224 -6.27 18.73 12.64
N ARG A 225 -6.62 18.90 11.36
CA ARG A 225 -6.99 20.20 10.76
C ARG A 225 -5.93 21.26 11.05
N CYS A 226 -4.67 20.87 10.89
CA CYS A 226 -3.54 21.66 11.29
C CYS A 226 -2.43 21.51 10.24
N ALA A 227 -2.60 22.22 9.11
CA ALA A 227 -1.64 22.17 8.02
C ALA A 227 -0.33 22.87 8.41
N VAL A 228 0.80 22.24 8.05
CA VAL A 228 2.11 22.92 8.09
C VAL A 228 2.20 23.81 6.85
N THR A 229 2.47 25.10 7.04
CA THR A 229 2.59 26.10 5.97
C THR A 229 4.02 26.49 5.65
N GLY A 230 4.98 26.19 6.54
CA GLY A 230 6.38 26.49 6.30
C GLY A 230 7.32 25.88 7.32
N LEU A 231 8.58 25.70 6.88
CA LEU A 231 9.69 25.23 7.69
C LEU A 231 10.77 26.31 7.70
N LYS A 232 11.07 26.85 8.88
CA LYS A 232 12.16 27.82 9.03
C LYS A 232 13.47 27.10 9.28
N CYS A 233 14.43 27.32 8.40
CA CYS A 233 15.77 26.74 8.51
C CYS A 233 16.78 27.82 8.97
N THR A 234 17.70 27.44 9.85
CA THR A 234 18.85 28.24 10.25
C THR A 234 20.07 27.31 10.32
N ASN A 235 21.16 27.67 9.65
CA ASN A 235 22.39 26.87 9.59
C ASN A 235 22.17 25.40 9.20
N GLY A 236 21.34 25.16 8.16
CA GLY A 236 21.05 23.83 7.65
C GLY A 236 20.15 22.95 8.53
N ARG A 237 19.53 23.53 9.57
CA ARG A 237 18.58 22.83 10.46
C ARG A 237 17.24 23.52 10.47
N VAL A 238 16.15 22.73 10.49
CA VAL A 238 14.82 23.25 10.70
C VAL A 238 14.68 23.59 12.20
N VAL A 239 14.39 24.85 12.49
CA VAL A 239 14.30 25.38 13.87
C VAL A 239 12.85 25.61 14.32
N SER A 240 11.92 25.79 13.38
CA SER A 240 10.51 25.96 13.69
C SER A 240 9.61 25.56 12.51
N ILE A 241 8.36 25.24 12.85
CA ILE A 241 7.28 24.86 11.94
C ILE A 241 6.16 25.89 12.10
N SER A 242 5.74 26.51 11.00
CA SER A 242 4.56 27.38 10.97
C SER A 242 3.32 26.57 10.62
N LEU A 243 2.24 26.79 11.35
CA LEU A 243 0.96 26.14 11.14
C LEU A 243 -0.07 27.11 10.56
N GLU A 244 -1.05 26.59 9.83
CA GLU A 244 -2.10 27.38 9.17
C GLU A 244 -2.90 28.27 10.15
N ASN A 245 -3.07 27.81 11.39
CA ASN A 245 -3.76 28.58 12.45
C ASN A 245 -2.89 29.69 13.08
N GLY A 246 -1.69 29.96 12.54
CA GLY A 246 -0.75 30.96 13.05
C GLY A 246 0.14 30.47 14.20
N GLU A 247 -0.08 29.27 14.72
CA GLU A 247 0.79 28.67 15.75
C GLU A 247 2.17 28.36 15.19
N THR A 248 3.20 28.53 16.01
CA THR A 248 4.57 28.10 15.69
C THR A 248 5.01 27.02 16.68
N LEU A 249 5.47 25.89 16.15
CA LEU A 249 6.06 24.80 16.95
C LEU A 249 7.56 24.79 16.78
N THR A 250 8.27 24.42 17.85
CA THR A 250 9.71 24.13 17.84
C THR A 250 9.96 22.71 18.26
N ALA A 251 11.00 22.09 17.70
CA ALA A 251 11.41 20.74 18.06
C ALA A 251 12.91 20.52 17.85
N ASP A 252 13.48 19.55 18.57
CA ASP A 252 14.86 19.13 18.36
C ASP A 252 15.04 18.42 17.02
N ARG A 253 14.00 17.72 16.58
CA ARG A 253 13.95 16.99 15.30
C ARG A 253 12.58 17.13 14.65
N ILE A 254 12.57 17.13 13.32
CA ILE A 254 11.37 17.09 12.51
C ILE A 254 11.44 15.90 11.58
N LEU A 255 10.40 15.09 11.58
CA LEU A 255 10.20 13.97 10.68
C LEU A 255 9.01 14.28 9.79
N SER A 256 9.17 14.19 8.48
CA SER A 256 8.05 14.33 7.55
C SER A 256 7.68 12.97 6.95
N SER A 257 6.42 12.61 7.03
CA SER A 257 5.79 11.49 6.35
C SER A 257 4.84 11.96 5.23
N ALA A 258 4.88 13.24 4.89
CA ALA A 258 3.98 13.84 3.89
C ALA A 258 4.44 13.62 2.44
N GLY A 259 5.59 12.97 2.22
CA GLY A 259 6.22 12.81 0.92
C GLY A 259 7.36 13.82 0.70
N TYR A 260 8.29 13.45 -0.18
CA TYR A 260 9.47 14.28 -0.44
C TYR A 260 9.10 15.61 -1.08
N VAL A 261 8.31 15.58 -2.15
CA VAL A 261 7.90 16.77 -2.92
C VAL A 261 7.13 17.75 -2.03
N GLU A 262 6.16 17.26 -1.26
CA GLU A 262 5.36 18.05 -0.33
C GLU A 262 6.22 18.65 0.77
N THR A 263 7.17 17.89 1.31
CA THR A 263 8.08 18.36 2.35
C THR A 263 9.00 19.46 1.83
N MET A 264 9.57 19.28 0.64
CA MET A 264 10.49 20.27 0.06
C MET A 264 9.79 21.59 -0.30
N LYS A 265 8.51 21.56 -0.69
CA LYS A 265 7.70 22.77 -0.92
C LYS A 265 7.49 23.62 0.35
N LEU A 266 7.65 23.03 1.54
CA LEU A 266 7.56 23.76 2.81
C LEU A 266 8.82 24.57 3.13
N LEU A 267 9.93 24.35 2.43
CA LEU A 267 11.20 25.04 2.62
C LEU A 267 11.21 26.33 1.78
N ALA A 268 11.36 27.49 2.42
CA ALA A 268 11.26 28.81 1.78
C ALA A 268 12.28 29.06 0.64
N ASN A 269 13.42 28.35 0.63
CA ASN A 269 14.50 28.57 -0.32
C ASN A 269 14.69 27.39 -1.29
N HIS A 270 13.70 26.53 -1.46
CA HIS A 270 13.81 25.39 -2.35
C HIS A 270 13.33 25.75 -3.76
N ASP A 271 14.15 25.44 -4.76
CA ASP A 271 13.80 25.59 -6.17
C ASP A 271 12.73 24.57 -6.56
N SER A 272 11.47 25.00 -6.59
CA SER A 272 10.33 24.16 -6.88
C SER A 272 10.35 23.59 -8.31
N SER A 273 11.09 24.19 -9.25
CA SER A 273 11.22 23.69 -10.62
C SER A 273 11.89 22.30 -10.68
N LYS A 274 12.80 22.04 -9.75
CA LYS A 274 13.50 20.74 -9.64
C LYS A 274 12.64 19.63 -9.02
N LEU A 275 11.52 19.96 -8.42
CA LEU A 275 10.62 18.98 -7.79
C LEU A 275 9.69 18.27 -8.78
N ASN A 276 9.41 18.88 -9.92
CA ASN A 276 8.49 18.33 -10.90
C ASN A 276 8.92 16.96 -11.46
N TYR A 277 10.23 16.70 -11.53
CA TYR A 277 10.79 15.42 -11.98
C TYR A 277 10.66 14.28 -10.96
N GLN A 278 10.26 14.61 -9.72
CA GLN A 278 10.16 13.64 -8.62
C GLN A 278 8.69 13.40 -8.19
N ALA A 279 7.75 14.08 -8.82
CA ALA A 279 6.34 13.82 -8.62
C ALA A 279 5.96 12.50 -9.31
N GLY A 280 5.21 11.66 -8.59
CA GLY A 280 4.65 10.43 -9.17
C GLY A 280 3.75 10.75 -10.37
N GLN A 281 3.82 9.93 -11.42
CA GLN A 281 3.06 10.09 -12.66
C GLN A 281 1.84 9.18 -12.74
N LEU A 282 1.86 8.08 -11.98
CA LEU A 282 0.80 7.07 -11.99
C LEU A 282 -0.29 7.43 -11.00
N SER A 283 -1.52 7.30 -11.42
CA SER A 283 -2.71 7.48 -10.58
C SER A 283 -3.77 6.44 -10.91
N PHE A 284 -4.74 6.30 -10.01
CA PHE A 284 -5.82 5.35 -10.15
C PHE A 284 -7.16 6.04 -9.93
N VAL A 285 -8.19 5.53 -10.60
CA VAL A 285 -9.58 5.79 -10.27
C VAL A 285 -10.20 4.53 -9.69
N GLU A 286 -11.02 4.69 -8.67
CA GLU A 286 -11.74 3.58 -8.07
C GLU A 286 -13.25 3.80 -8.25
N PHE A 287 -13.92 2.76 -8.71
CA PHE A 287 -15.36 2.67 -8.82
C PHE A 287 -15.89 1.68 -7.78
N ILE A 288 -16.86 2.10 -6.96
CA ILE A 288 -17.39 1.29 -5.86
C ILE A 288 -18.88 1.04 -6.12
N LEU A 289 -19.25 -0.22 -6.21
CA LEU A 289 -20.63 -0.68 -6.32
C LEU A 289 -21.10 -1.21 -4.96
N ILE A 290 -22.26 -0.73 -4.51
CA ILE A 290 -22.99 -1.27 -3.37
C ILE A 290 -24.21 -2.02 -3.91
N LEU A 291 -24.34 -3.27 -3.53
CA LEU A 291 -25.29 -4.21 -4.08
C LEU A 291 -26.24 -4.71 -2.98
N ASN A 292 -27.46 -5.05 -3.38
CA ASN A 292 -28.47 -5.68 -2.50
C ASN A 292 -28.33 -7.21 -2.43
N LYS A 293 -27.28 -7.78 -3.01
CA LYS A 293 -26.95 -9.20 -3.01
C LYS A 293 -25.43 -9.41 -2.94
N GLU A 294 -25.02 -10.61 -2.60
CA GLU A 294 -23.60 -10.97 -2.51
C GLU A 294 -22.95 -10.96 -3.91
N PRO A 295 -21.68 -10.47 -4.04
CA PRO A 295 -20.95 -10.56 -5.30
C PRO A 295 -20.86 -11.98 -5.87
N ALA A 296 -20.78 -12.99 -5.00
CA ALA A 296 -20.74 -14.40 -5.38
C ALA A 296 -21.99 -14.86 -6.17
N GLU A 297 -23.17 -14.30 -5.88
CA GLU A 297 -24.41 -14.57 -6.62
C GLU A 297 -24.36 -14.04 -8.08
N MET A 298 -23.43 -13.12 -8.34
CA MET A 298 -23.15 -12.57 -9.66
C MET A 298 -21.93 -13.22 -10.35
N GLY A 299 -21.37 -14.28 -9.76
CA GLY A 299 -20.20 -14.98 -10.28
C GLY A 299 -18.84 -14.41 -9.81
N TYR A 300 -18.83 -13.38 -8.95
CA TYR A 300 -17.60 -12.83 -8.38
C TYR A 300 -17.24 -13.56 -7.08
N ASN A 301 -16.59 -14.72 -7.20
CA ASN A 301 -16.28 -15.61 -6.08
C ASN A 301 -14.88 -15.40 -5.47
N THR A 302 -14.07 -14.49 -6.02
CA THR A 302 -12.71 -14.21 -5.57
C THR A 302 -12.66 -12.95 -4.71
N ALA A 303 -11.76 -12.92 -3.72
CA ALA A 303 -11.50 -11.74 -2.89
C ALA A 303 -10.92 -10.62 -3.75
N ILE A 304 -9.90 -10.96 -4.57
CA ILE A 304 -9.28 -10.02 -5.50
C ILE A 304 -9.08 -10.70 -6.85
N THR A 305 -9.47 -10.02 -7.91
CA THR A 305 -9.16 -10.37 -9.29
C THR A 305 -8.23 -9.29 -9.87
N PHE A 306 -7.00 -9.67 -10.19
CA PHE A 306 -6.12 -8.87 -11.02
C PHE A 306 -6.37 -9.26 -12.46
N TYR A 307 -6.87 -8.35 -13.29
CA TYR A 307 -7.20 -8.69 -14.67
C TYR A 307 -6.40 -7.88 -15.67
N ASN A 308 -6.16 -8.49 -16.81
CA ASN A 308 -5.64 -7.86 -18.02
C ASN A 308 -6.34 -8.50 -19.22
N ASN A 309 -6.95 -7.66 -20.07
CA ASN A 309 -7.75 -8.09 -21.23
C ASN A 309 -6.96 -8.05 -22.55
N SER A 310 -5.64 -7.95 -22.48
CA SER A 310 -4.72 -7.97 -23.62
C SER A 310 -3.66 -9.05 -23.46
N ASP A 311 -2.98 -9.43 -24.55
CA ASP A 311 -1.94 -10.45 -24.56
C ASP A 311 -0.70 -10.05 -23.74
N ARG A 312 -0.49 -8.74 -23.58
CA ARG A 312 0.62 -8.16 -22.83
C ARG A 312 0.09 -7.25 -21.74
N PHE A 313 0.71 -7.30 -20.58
CA PHE A 313 0.41 -6.38 -19.48
C PHE A 313 1.20 -5.08 -19.66
N ASP A 314 0.47 -3.99 -19.82
CA ASP A 314 1.03 -2.65 -20.00
C ASP A 314 0.67 -1.75 -18.80
N TYR A 315 1.63 -1.57 -17.91
CA TYR A 315 1.47 -0.75 -16.72
C TYR A 315 2.12 0.61 -16.94
N ARG A 316 1.33 1.58 -17.41
CA ARG A 316 1.79 2.95 -17.68
C ARG A 316 0.66 3.97 -17.53
N LYS A 317 1.02 5.25 -17.44
CA LYS A 317 0.05 6.35 -17.46
C LYS A 317 -0.77 6.28 -18.75
N PRO A 318 -2.11 6.17 -18.67
CA PRO A 318 -2.92 6.04 -19.88
C PRO A 318 -2.97 7.36 -20.67
N ASP A 319 -3.10 7.25 -21.99
CA ASP A 319 -3.33 8.37 -22.92
C ASP A 319 -4.77 8.88 -22.91
N LYS A 320 -5.64 8.28 -22.08
CA LYS A 320 -7.06 8.61 -21.91
C LYS A 320 -7.38 8.71 -20.41
N LEU A 321 -8.59 9.14 -20.07
CA LEU A 321 -9.03 9.31 -18.69
C LEU A 321 -8.79 8.08 -17.81
N VAL A 322 -9.10 6.89 -18.32
CA VAL A 322 -9.00 5.61 -17.60
C VAL A 322 -8.55 4.52 -18.55
N ASP A 323 -7.63 3.67 -18.13
CA ASP A 323 -7.35 2.40 -18.80
C ASP A 323 -8.21 1.29 -18.21
N VAL A 324 -9.13 0.73 -19.00
CA VAL A 324 -10.00 -0.37 -18.60
C VAL A 324 -9.50 -1.72 -19.09
N SER A 325 -8.37 -1.76 -19.79
CA SER A 325 -7.78 -3.02 -20.28
C SER A 325 -7.18 -3.85 -19.16
N SER A 326 -6.73 -3.22 -18.09
CA SER A 326 -6.21 -3.90 -16.91
C SER A 326 -6.69 -3.23 -15.63
N GLY A 327 -6.68 -3.97 -14.51
CA GLY A 327 -7.12 -3.43 -13.24
C GLY A 327 -7.27 -4.46 -12.14
N VAL A 328 -7.86 -4.00 -11.04
CA VAL A 328 -8.12 -4.81 -9.85
C VAL A 328 -9.60 -4.76 -9.51
N ILE A 329 -10.23 -5.91 -9.36
CA ILE A 329 -11.58 -6.04 -8.82
C ILE A 329 -11.46 -6.65 -7.44
N CYS A 330 -11.92 -5.95 -6.41
CA CYS A 330 -11.94 -6.44 -5.03
C CYS A 330 -13.39 -6.61 -4.57
N CYS A 331 -13.69 -7.80 -4.05
CA CYS A 331 -14.95 -8.13 -3.41
C CYS A 331 -14.70 -8.39 -1.91
N PRO A 332 -14.87 -7.38 -1.04
CA PRO A 332 -14.65 -7.54 0.41
C PRO A 332 -15.44 -8.69 1.03
N ASN A 333 -16.65 -8.99 0.52
CA ASN A 333 -17.49 -10.10 0.97
C ASN A 333 -16.81 -11.48 0.88
N ASN A 334 -15.79 -11.63 0.04
CA ASN A 334 -15.07 -12.90 -0.18
C ASN A 334 -13.84 -13.08 0.72
N PHE A 335 -13.69 -12.26 1.76
CA PHE A 335 -12.77 -12.53 2.87
C PHE A 335 -13.46 -13.40 3.93
N GLN A 336 -12.68 -14.04 4.81
CA GLN A 336 -13.19 -14.95 5.85
C GLN A 336 -13.65 -14.17 7.08
N PHE A 337 -14.63 -13.31 6.93
CA PHE A 337 -15.24 -12.59 8.05
C PHE A 337 -16.08 -13.56 8.89
N GLU A 338 -16.20 -13.28 10.21
CA GLU A 338 -17.08 -14.05 11.09
C GLU A 338 -18.54 -13.85 10.73
N ASN A 339 -18.91 -12.61 10.37
CA ASN A 339 -20.26 -12.25 9.96
C ASN A 339 -20.28 -11.77 8.51
N PRO A 340 -21.31 -12.11 7.73
CA PRO A 340 -21.48 -11.55 6.38
C PRO A 340 -21.57 -10.03 6.45
N LEU A 341 -21.04 -9.35 5.43
CA LEU A 341 -21.27 -7.92 5.28
C LEU A 341 -22.75 -7.65 4.99
N PRO A 342 -23.30 -6.53 5.46
CA PRO A 342 -24.74 -6.23 5.30
C PRO A 342 -25.15 -5.95 3.86
N GLU A 343 -24.18 -5.65 2.99
CA GLU A 343 -24.38 -5.31 1.58
C GLU A 343 -23.28 -5.97 0.76
N GLY A 344 -23.56 -6.30 -0.50
CA GLY A 344 -22.54 -6.71 -1.46
C GLY A 344 -21.70 -5.51 -1.88
N ILE A 345 -20.38 -5.70 -1.97
CA ILE A 345 -19.44 -4.63 -2.34
C ILE A 345 -18.52 -5.14 -3.45
N ILE A 346 -18.48 -4.40 -4.56
CA ILE A 346 -17.47 -4.60 -5.60
C ILE A 346 -16.71 -3.28 -5.75
N ARG A 347 -15.38 -3.34 -5.71
CA ARG A 347 -14.48 -2.21 -5.91
C ARG A 347 -13.64 -2.50 -7.15
N ILE A 348 -13.63 -1.58 -8.11
CA ILE A 348 -12.88 -1.71 -9.36
C ILE A 348 -11.88 -0.57 -9.43
N THR A 349 -10.60 -0.90 -9.49
CA THR A 349 -9.51 0.07 -9.57
C THR A 349 -8.79 -0.07 -10.91
N ASN A 350 -8.72 1.03 -11.63
CA ASN A 350 -8.05 1.12 -12.92
C ASN A 350 -7.02 2.25 -12.92
N MET A 351 -6.00 2.14 -13.76
CA MET A 351 -5.08 3.24 -13.99
C MET A 351 -5.81 4.43 -14.63
N ALA A 352 -5.47 5.64 -14.16
CA ALA A 352 -6.08 6.86 -14.60
C ALA A 352 -5.04 7.94 -14.92
N ASN A 353 -5.36 8.84 -15.82
CA ASN A 353 -4.53 10.00 -16.11
C ASN A 353 -5.01 11.18 -15.28
N PHE A 354 -4.26 11.50 -14.22
CA PHE A 354 -4.59 12.60 -13.30
C PHE A 354 -4.73 13.95 -14.02
N ASP A 355 -3.88 14.22 -15.04
CA ASP A 355 -3.90 15.51 -15.75
C ASP A 355 -5.21 15.74 -16.51
N PHE A 356 -5.83 14.67 -17.01
CA PHE A 356 -7.13 14.77 -17.65
C PHE A 356 -8.25 14.93 -16.63
N TRP A 357 -8.22 14.20 -15.51
CA TRP A 357 -9.19 14.34 -14.43
C TRP A 357 -9.15 15.73 -13.82
N ASN A 358 -7.96 16.27 -13.57
CA ASN A 358 -7.77 17.60 -12.99
C ASN A 358 -8.30 18.74 -13.88
N LYS A 359 -8.45 18.52 -15.19
CA LYS A 359 -9.06 19.48 -16.11
C LYS A 359 -10.60 19.44 -16.09
N LEU A 360 -11.21 18.40 -15.52
CA LEU A 360 -12.66 18.23 -15.42
C LEU A 360 -13.21 18.72 -14.08
N SER A 361 -12.37 18.98 -13.10
CA SER A 361 -12.69 19.52 -11.77
C SER A 361 -12.54 21.04 -11.77
#